data_a621b62272c8adcb078ebe7f4e7e8a94
#
_entry.id   a621b62272c8adcb078ebe7f4e7e8a94
#
_cell.length_a   1.000
_cell.length_b   1.000
_cell.length_c   1.000
_cell.angle_alpha   90.00
_cell.angle_beta   90.00
_cell.angle_gamma   90.00
#
_symmetry.space_group_name_H-M   'P 1'
#
loop_
_entity.id
_entity.type
_entity.pdbx_description
1 polymer ?
#
loop_
_entity_poly.entity_id
_entity_poly.type
_entity_poly.pdbx_seq_one_letter_code
_entity_poly.pdbx_strand_id
1 'polypeptide(L)'
;SLKEKYDFIFLDCPPTISLYTSSAMHSSDYYIVPNRLDRYSILGIQSLEKSIRIEGQISYRPIKMKPLGILYTIMESDNSQRGNDIQSEFERNDVVKKMGIFTANSRKNVNLIKGKNRNIMSRYSASKEDIENISKEFLLRIERI
;
A
#
# COMPACT_ATOMS: atom_id res chain seq x y z
N SER A 1 7.76 23.05 -12.66
CA SER A 1 8.02 21.66 -12.18
C SER A 1 6.68 20.94 -11.96
N LEU A 2 6.66 19.59 -11.92
CA LEU A 2 5.42 18.86 -11.62
C LEU A 2 4.89 19.20 -10.23
N LYS A 3 5.77 19.42 -9.27
CA LYS A 3 5.42 19.81 -7.89
C LYS A 3 4.69 21.16 -7.78
N GLU A 4 4.76 22.01 -8.78
CA GLU A 4 4.04 23.29 -8.82
C GLU A 4 2.63 23.16 -9.41
N LYS A 5 2.37 22.04 -10.09
CA LYS A 5 1.11 21.81 -10.81
C LYS A 5 0.16 20.84 -10.12
N TYR A 6 0.67 20.00 -9.22
CA TYR A 6 -0.08 18.90 -8.62
C TYR A 6 0.15 18.84 -7.12
N ASP A 7 -0.92 18.67 -6.34
CA ASP A 7 -0.85 18.47 -4.91
C ASP A 7 -0.26 17.10 -4.56
N PHE A 8 -0.56 16.07 -5.39
CA PHE A 8 -0.06 14.71 -5.24
C PHE A 8 0.43 14.15 -6.56
N ILE A 9 1.53 13.40 -6.49
CA ILE A 9 2.10 12.64 -7.61
C ILE A 9 2.25 11.20 -7.14
N PHE A 10 1.52 10.28 -7.76
CA PHE A 10 1.62 8.85 -7.47
C PHE A 10 2.55 8.16 -8.47
N LEU A 11 3.50 7.39 -7.95
CA LEU A 11 4.39 6.54 -8.72
C LEU A 11 3.98 5.09 -8.53
N ASP A 12 3.36 4.48 -9.54
CA ASP A 12 3.03 3.05 -9.55
C ASP A 12 4.28 2.25 -9.89
N CYS A 13 4.75 1.46 -8.93
CA CYS A 13 6.00 0.72 -9.04
C CYS A 13 5.76 -0.77 -9.20
N PRO A 14 6.46 -1.46 -10.10
CA PRO A 14 6.41 -2.90 -10.18
C PRO A 14 7.00 -3.55 -8.90
N PRO A 15 6.62 -4.81 -8.58
CA PRO A 15 7.08 -5.50 -7.38
C PRO A 15 8.55 -5.97 -7.44
N THR A 16 9.32 -5.46 -8.38
CA THR A 16 10.73 -5.81 -8.60
C THR A 16 11.63 -4.61 -8.32
N ILE A 17 12.77 -4.85 -7.69
CA ILE A 17 13.81 -3.82 -7.55
C ILE A 17 14.48 -3.61 -8.90
N SER A 18 14.34 -2.43 -9.42
CA SER A 18 14.87 -1.99 -10.70
C SER A 18 15.34 -0.54 -10.60
N LEU A 19 16.01 -0.05 -11.62
CA LEU A 19 16.40 1.37 -11.68
C LEU A 19 15.20 2.31 -11.50
N TYR A 20 14.04 1.96 -12.05
CA TYR A 20 12.81 2.74 -11.91
C TYR A 20 12.30 2.75 -10.47
N THR A 21 12.26 1.58 -9.81
CA THR A 21 11.84 1.46 -8.41
C THR A 21 12.81 2.19 -7.48
N SER A 22 14.11 2.06 -7.71
CA SER A 22 15.15 2.80 -6.98
C SER A 22 14.98 4.31 -7.15
N SER A 23 14.76 4.79 -8.36
CA SER A 23 14.51 6.20 -8.63
C SER A 23 13.23 6.71 -7.94
N ALA A 24 12.18 5.91 -7.91
CA ALA A 24 10.95 6.23 -7.20
C ALA A 24 11.19 6.34 -5.68
N MET A 25 11.94 5.40 -5.08
CA MET A 25 12.30 5.42 -3.65
C MET A 25 13.07 6.69 -3.26
N HIS A 26 13.97 7.18 -4.13
CA HIS A 26 14.75 8.39 -3.88
C HIS A 26 14.00 9.70 -4.12
N SER A 27 12.94 9.67 -4.93
CA SER A 27 12.17 10.87 -5.30
C SER A 27 10.87 11.04 -4.53
N SER A 28 10.41 10.01 -3.83
CA SER A 28 9.15 10.03 -3.09
C SER A 28 9.34 10.51 -1.65
N ASP A 29 8.32 11.18 -1.12
CA ASP A 29 8.23 11.58 0.28
C ASP A 29 7.64 10.47 1.13
N TYR A 30 6.68 9.72 0.57
CA TYR A 30 5.95 8.63 1.25
C TYR A 30 5.77 7.43 0.35
N TYR A 31 5.45 6.27 0.96
CA TYR A 31 5.01 5.09 0.25
C TYR A 31 3.84 4.39 0.95
N ILE A 32 2.98 3.79 0.15
CA ILE A 32 1.89 2.93 0.60
C ILE A 32 2.19 1.52 0.09
N VAL A 33 1.90 0.52 0.90
CA VAL A 33 2.06 -0.88 0.54
C VAL A 33 0.69 -1.52 0.34
N PRO A 34 0.18 -1.62 -0.91
CA PRO A 34 -0.99 -2.43 -1.17
C PRO A 34 -0.67 -3.89 -0.86
N ASN A 35 -1.46 -4.51 0.00
CA ASN A 35 -1.22 -5.87 0.45
C ASN A 35 -2.50 -6.69 0.42
N ARG A 36 -2.47 -7.82 -0.28
CA ARG A 36 -3.49 -8.85 -0.14
C ARG A 36 -3.07 -9.77 1.00
N LEU A 37 -3.89 -9.86 2.02
CA LEU A 37 -3.59 -10.66 3.20
C LEU A 37 -3.55 -12.15 2.87
N ASP A 38 -2.37 -12.74 2.97
CA ASP A 38 -2.12 -14.18 2.83
C ASP A 38 -0.96 -14.62 3.72
N ARG A 39 -0.64 -15.92 3.70
CA ARG A 39 0.44 -16.50 4.51
C ARG A 39 1.84 -15.97 4.18
N TYR A 40 2.04 -15.42 3.00
CA TYR A 40 3.34 -14.92 2.53
C TYR A 40 3.47 -13.40 2.68
N SER A 41 2.41 -12.74 3.09
CA SER A 41 2.35 -11.27 3.22
C SER A 41 3.45 -10.72 4.12
N ILE A 42 3.76 -11.39 5.23
CA ILE A 42 4.83 -10.98 6.16
C ILE A 42 6.19 -11.00 5.45
N LEU A 43 6.48 -12.06 4.69
CA LEU A 43 7.75 -12.18 3.96
C LEU A 43 7.90 -11.08 2.91
N GLY A 44 6.81 -10.72 2.23
CA GLY A 44 6.78 -9.61 1.27
C GLY A 44 7.11 -8.27 1.93
N ILE A 45 6.51 -7.96 3.07
CA ILE A 45 6.75 -6.74 3.83
C ILE A 45 8.19 -6.67 4.35
N GLN A 46 8.70 -7.77 4.91
CA GLN A 46 10.10 -7.85 5.40
C GLN A 46 11.11 -7.70 4.26
N SER A 47 10.82 -8.30 3.10
CA SER A 47 11.65 -8.17 1.90
C SER A 47 11.68 -6.73 1.39
N LEU A 48 10.54 -6.03 1.39
CA LEU A 48 10.45 -4.63 1.01
C LEU A 48 11.28 -3.75 1.97
N GLU A 49 11.11 -3.92 3.28
CA GLU A 49 11.87 -3.17 4.29
C GLU A 49 13.37 -3.37 4.13
N LYS A 50 13.79 -4.63 3.94
CA LYS A 50 15.19 -4.97 3.67
C LYS A 50 15.71 -4.29 2.40
N SER A 51 14.91 -4.28 1.34
CA SER A 51 15.29 -3.66 0.06
C SER A 51 15.45 -2.15 0.19
N ILE A 52 14.54 -1.46 0.87
CA ILE A 52 14.64 -0.02 1.15
C ILE A 52 15.92 0.29 1.95
N ARG A 53 16.21 -0.52 2.95
CA ARG A 53 17.42 -0.36 3.77
C ARG A 53 18.70 -0.57 2.97
N ILE A 54 18.78 -1.61 2.15
CA ILE A 54 19.94 -1.89 1.30
C ILE A 54 20.14 -0.77 0.29
N GLU A 55 19.09 -0.33 -0.38
CA GLU A 55 19.13 0.77 -1.35
C GLU A 55 19.66 2.06 -0.69
N GLY A 56 19.20 2.37 0.51
CA GLY A 56 19.68 3.52 1.28
C GLY A 56 21.16 3.42 1.72
N GLN A 57 21.71 2.20 1.84
CA GLN A 57 23.12 1.98 2.16
C GLN A 57 24.05 2.06 0.95
N ILE A 58 23.58 1.60 -0.22
CA ILE A 58 24.38 1.55 -1.45
C ILE A 58 24.39 2.91 -2.15
N SER A 59 23.31 3.66 -2.05
CA SER A 59 23.17 4.95 -2.72
C SER A 59 23.94 6.04 -1.98
N TYR A 60 24.60 6.94 -2.77
CA TYR A 60 25.20 8.16 -2.23
C TYR A 60 24.17 9.16 -1.66
N ARG A 61 22.88 8.92 -1.88
CA ARG A 61 21.77 9.74 -1.37
C ARG A 61 20.89 8.92 -0.44
N PRO A 62 20.68 9.35 0.81
CA PRO A 62 19.82 8.61 1.73
C PRO A 62 18.37 8.62 1.22
N ILE A 63 17.69 7.48 1.36
CA ILE A 63 16.25 7.39 1.16
C ILE A 63 15.56 8.08 2.34
N LYS A 64 14.76 9.10 2.05
CA LYS A 64 14.01 9.89 3.05
C LYS A 64 12.54 9.48 3.13
N MET A 65 12.10 8.64 2.21
CA MET A 65 10.74 8.16 2.08
C MET A 65 10.27 7.46 3.36
N LYS A 66 9.06 7.81 3.82
CA LYS A 66 8.45 7.24 5.02
C LYS A 66 7.25 6.35 4.68
N PRO A 67 6.97 5.28 5.46
CA PRO A 67 5.75 4.53 5.27
C PRO A 67 4.53 5.39 5.64
N LEU A 68 3.56 5.47 4.74
CA LEU A 68 2.25 6.02 5.04
C LEU A 68 1.33 4.95 5.62
N GLY A 69 1.57 3.70 5.27
CA GLY A 69 0.91 2.54 5.84
C GLY A 69 0.73 1.39 4.85
N ILE A 70 0.25 0.28 5.37
CA ILE A 70 -0.14 -0.91 4.61
C ILE A 70 -1.65 -0.80 4.35
N LEU A 71 -2.05 -0.93 3.09
CA LEU A 71 -3.44 -0.90 2.66
C LEU A 71 -3.89 -2.32 2.28
N TYR A 72 -4.83 -2.87 3.02
CA TYR A 72 -5.42 -4.16 2.64
C TYR A 72 -6.26 -4.04 1.37
N THR A 73 -5.95 -4.90 0.40
CA THR A 73 -6.63 -4.96 -0.89
C THR A 73 -7.25 -6.33 -1.11
N ILE A 74 -8.35 -6.36 -1.88
CA ILE A 74 -9.07 -7.60 -2.23
C ILE A 74 -9.50 -8.38 -0.97
N MET A 75 -9.90 -7.66 0.08
CA MET A 75 -10.38 -8.28 1.30
C MET A 75 -11.65 -9.10 1.01
N GLU A 76 -11.61 -10.36 1.35
CA GLU A 76 -12.77 -11.24 1.31
C GLU A 76 -13.59 -11.07 2.60
N SER A 77 -14.90 -11.16 2.49
CA SER A 77 -15.80 -11.16 3.66
C SER A 77 -15.79 -12.52 4.39
N ASP A 78 -14.63 -13.17 4.37
CA ASP A 78 -14.47 -14.48 5.01
C ASP A 78 -14.11 -14.29 6.48
N ASN A 79 -15.11 -14.45 7.34
CA ASN A 79 -14.95 -14.49 8.80
C ASN A 79 -14.48 -15.88 9.29
N SER A 80 -13.75 -16.62 8.46
CA SER A 80 -13.19 -17.89 8.88
C SER A 80 -12.16 -17.68 9.99
N GLN A 81 -12.12 -18.61 10.94
CA GLN A 81 -11.12 -18.62 12.02
C GLN A 81 -9.69 -18.49 11.45
N ARG A 82 -9.43 -19.19 10.35
CA ARG A 82 -8.12 -19.18 9.67
C ARG A 82 -7.75 -17.82 9.08
N GLY A 83 -8.72 -17.08 8.52
CA GLY A 83 -8.50 -15.71 8.03
C GLY A 83 -8.12 -14.76 9.16
N ASN A 84 -8.84 -14.86 10.27
CA ASN A 84 -8.59 -14.05 11.47
C ASN A 84 -7.24 -14.37 12.11
N ASP A 85 -6.79 -15.63 12.10
CA ASP A 85 -5.49 -16.03 12.63
C ASP A 85 -4.35 -15.45 11.79
N ILE A 86 -4.45 -15.52 10.45
CA ILE A 86 -3.46 -14.93 9.53
C ILE A 86 -3.37 -13.42 9.72
N GLN A 87 -4.50 -12.74 9.82
CA GLN A 87 -4.54 -11.30 10.04
C GLN A 87 -3.89 -10.94 11.39
N SER A 88 -4.24 -11.64 12.46
CA SER A 88 -3.70 -11.41 13.78
C SER A 88 -2.19 -11.64 13.84
N GLU A 89 -1.67 -12.67 13.17
CA GLU A 89 -0.25 -12.94 13.07
C GLU A 89 0.47 -11.82 12.30
N PHE A 90 -0.09 -11.40 11.17
CA PHE A 90 0.44 -10.30 10.36
C PHE A 90 0.52 -8.99 11.15
N GLU A 91 -0.54 -8.62 11.84
CA GLU A 91 -0.63 -7.37 12.61
C GLU A 91 0.26 -7.34 13.86
N ARG A 92 0.64 -8.52 14.39
CA ARG A 92 1.61 -8.62 15.51
C ARG A 92 3.06 -8.41 15.09
N ASN A 93 3.37 -8.51 13.80
CA ASN A 93 4.74 -8.37 13.30
C ASN A 93 5.26 -6.94 13.53
N ASP A 94 6.50 -6.80 14.03
CA ASP A 94 7.07 -5.50 14.41
C ASP A 94 7.29 -4.56 13.22
N VAL A 95 7.60 -5.11 12.03
CA VAL A 95 7.75 -4.31 10.81
C VAL A 95 6.40 -3.75 10.38
N VAL A 96 5.34 -4.56 10.44
CA VAL A 96 3.97 -4.16 10.15
C VAL A 96 3.49 -3.06 11.10
N LYS A 97 3.74 -3.24 12.41
CA LYS A 97 3.42 -2.22 13.42
C LYS A 97 4.10 -0.88 13.16
N LYS A 98 5.39 -0.90 12.78
CA LYS A 98 6.14 0.32 12.44
C LYS A 98 5.61 1.03 11.20
N MET A 99 5.18 0.28 10.19
CA MET A 99 4.59 0.86 8.98
C MET A 99 3.19 1.40 9.23
N GLY A 100 2.44 0.79 10.14
CA GLY A 100 1.03 1.06 10.38
C GLY A 100 0.14 0.46 9.29
N ILE A 101 -1.14 0.28 9.61
CA ILE A 101 -2.13 -0.29 8.70
C ILE A 101 -3.25 0.73 8.51
N PHE A 102 -3.74 0.88 7.29
CA PHE A 102 -4.95 1.65 7.01
C PHE A 102 -6.16 0.94 7.64
N THR A 103 -7.03 1.72 8.27
CA THR A 103 -8.33 1.24 8.77
C THR A 103 -9.26 0.95 7.61
N ALA A 104 -9.24 1.83 6.61
CA ALA A 104 -9.95 1.61 5.36
C ALA A 104 -9.26 0.54 4.51
N ASN A 105 -10.04 -0.26 3.82
CA ASN A 105 -9.55 -1.34 2.96
C ASN A 105 -10.36 -1.42 1.66
N SER A 106 -9.84 -2.16 0.68
CA SER A 106 -10.57 -2.46 -0.55
C SER A 106 -11.12 -3.87 -0.51
N ARG A 107 -12.45 -3.99 -0.53
CA ARG A 107 -13.16 -5.27 -0.57
C ARG A 107 -13.03 -5.93 -1.94
N LYS A 108 -13.09 -7.26 -1.96
CA LYS A 108 -13.13 -8.02 -3.21
C LYS A 108 -14.38 -7.70 -4.01
N ASN A 109 -14.20 -7.23 -5.24
CA ASN A 109 -15.30 -6.97 -6.17
C ASN A 109 -15.09 -7.77 -7.46
N VAL A 110 -15.90 -8.81 -7.65
CA VAL A 110 -15.81 -9.73 -8.80
C VAL A 110 -16.05 -9.00 -10.12
N ASN A 111 -16.91 -7.99 -10.15
CA ASN A 111 -17.19 -7.22 -11.36
C ASN A 111 -16.01 -6.33 -11.76
N LEU A 112 -15.28 -5.80 -10.77
CA LEU A 112 -14.05 -5.06 -10.99
C LEU A 112 -12.96 -5.98 -11.57
N ILE A 113 -12.81 -7.19 -11.01
CA ILE A 113 -11.85 -8.19 -11.48
C ILE A 113 -12.17 -8.65 -12.91
N LYS A 114 -13.46 -8.83 -13.24
CA LYS A 114 -13.91 -9.24 -14.60
C LYS A 114 -13.79 -8.14 -15.66
N GLY A 115 -13.32 -6.96 -15.30
CA GLY A 115 -13.06 -5.89 -16.27
C GLY A 115 -14.29 -5.18 -16.80
N LYS A 116 -15.47 -5.36 -16.22
CA LYS A 116 -16.65 -4.55 -16.56
C LYS A 116 -16.35 -3.08 -16.22
N ASN A 117 -16.91 -2.15 -17.01
CA ASN A 117 -16.73 -0.70 -16.79
C ASN A 117 -15.25 -0.25 -16.68
N ARG A 118 -14.33 -0.88 -17.41
CA ARG A 118 -12.91 -0.52 -17.49
C ARG A 118 -12.15 -0.61 -16.17
N ASN A 119 -12.56 -1.48 -15.25
CA ASN A 119 -11.91 -1.70 -13.94
C ASN A 119 -11.79 -0.44 -13.05
N ILE A 120 -12.69 0.52 -13.21
CA ILE A 120 -12.67 1.76 -12.42
C ILE A 120 -13.51 1.56 -11.15
N MET A 121 -12.87 1.61 -9.99
CA MET A 121 -13.51 1.38 -8.68
C MET A 121 -14.70 2.30 -8.42
N SER A 122 -14.61 3.58 -8.76
CA SER A 122 -15.68 4.57 -8.54
C SER A 122 -16.96 4.32 -9.37
N ARG A 123 -16.92 3.39 -10.32
CA ARG A 123 -18.10 3.01 -11.12
C ARG A 123 -18.95 1.90 -10.51
N TYR A 124 -18.54 1.36 -9.38
CA TYR A 124 -19.25 0.32 -8.64
C TYR A 124 -19.56 0.83 -7.23
N SER A 125 -20.82 0.81 -6.81
CA SER A 125 -21.27 1.42 -5.55
C SER A 125 -20.44 0.97 -4.34
N ALA A 126 -20.25 -0.33 -4.16
CA ALA A 126 -19.47 -0.86 -3.04
C ALA A 126 -17.99 -0.44 -3.09
N SER A 127 -17.36 -0.51 -4.28
CA SER A 127 -15.96 -0.09 -4.44
C SER A 127 -15.79 1.42 -4.41
N LYS A 128 -16.82 2.19 -4.72
CA LYS A 128 -16.82 3.65 -4.58
C LYS A 128 -16.71 4.05 -3.12
N GLU A 129 -17.49 3.44 -2.24
CA GLU A 129 -17.40 3.65 -0.79
C GLU A 129 -15.99 3.33 -0.27
N ASP A 130 -15.42 2.19 -0.67
CA ASP A 130 -14.07 1.79 -0.26
C ASP A 130 -13.03 2.85 -0.66
N ILE A 131 -13.04 3.30 -1.93
CA ILE A 131 -12.06 4.29 -2.40
C ILE A 131 -12.24 5.65 -1.75
N GLU A 132 -13.48 6.06 -1.44
CA GLU A 132 -13.76 7.30 -0.71
C GLU A 132 -13.20 7.25 0.71
N ASN A 133 -13.36 6.13 1.42
CA ASN A 133 -12.83 5.94 2.76
C ASN A 133 -11.29 5.88 2.76
N ILE A 134 -10.70 5.16 1.80
CA ILE A 134 -9.25 5.11 1.61
C ILE A 134 -8.69 6.51 1.33
N SER A 135 -9.34 7.27 0.45
CA SER A 135 -8.91 8.63 0.10
C SER A 135 -8.97 9.58 1.30
N LYS A 136 -10.03 9.52 2.10
CA LYS A 136 -10.16 10.31 3.33
C LYS A 136 -9.05 9.98 4.33
N GLU A 137 -8.81 8.69 4.56
CA GLU A 137 -7.75 8.28 5.49
C GLU A 137 -6.36 8.65 4.97
N PHE A 138 -6.11 8.54 3.66
CA PHE A 138 -4.88 8.99 3.02
C PHE A 138 -4.60 10.47 3.32
N LEU A 139 -5.58 11.34 3.09
CA LEU A 139 -5.43 12.78 3.36
C LEU A 139 -5.15 13.05 4.83
N LEU A 140 -5.91 12.43 5.75
CA LEU A 140 -5.71 12.56 7.19
C LEU A 140 -4.31 12.10 7.65
N ARG A 141 -3.75 11.07 7.01
CA ARG A 141 -2.41 10.58 7.34
C ARG A 141 -1.32 11.54 6.89
N ILE A 142 -1.49 12.18 5.73
CA ILE A 142 -0.54 13.19 5.23
C ILE A 142 -0.58 14.47 6.09
N GLU A 143 -1.75 14.90 6.52
CA GLU A 143 -1.90 16.10 7.38
C GLU A 143 -1.28 15.93 8.78
N ARG A 144 -1.11 14.69 9.26
CA ARG A 144 -0.57 14.40 10.60
C ARG A 144 0.96 14.27 10.65
N ILE A 145 1.64 14.35 9.52
CA ILE A 145 3.10 14.20 9.40
C ILE A 145 3.79 15.54 9.24
#